data_836d4640626ac20e546c41ecc8326d81
#
_entry.id   836d4640626ac20e546c41ecc8326d81
#
_cell.length_a   1.000
_cell.length_b   1.000
_cell.length_c   1.000
_cell.angle_alpha   90.00
_cell.angle_beta   90.00
_cell.angle_gamma   90.00
#
_symmetry.space_group_name_H-M   'P 1'
#
loop_
_entity.id
_entity.type
_entity.pdbx_description
1 polymer ?
#
loop_
_entity_poly.entity_id
_entity_poly.type
_entity_poly.pdbx_seq_one_letter_code
_entity_poly.pdbx_strand_id
1 'polypeptide(L)'
;MRVFIFIYIFIFSSFLSSDETKDPFENLNRKTFEFNENLDENFVMPVAEAYSKFPPKIKIGISNFFNNLEEVDTFVNQLLQGKPKQSINDLTRFVINTTVGLGGFIDVASKIGLERHEEDFGQTLAVWGVGQGPYIMLPVLGPSTLRDTLSRPVSSFLSVTFHMTETDVNIALKGIDAIETREKLLGIESLLSGDKYSFVKDAYIQSMLYEIKDGIDVQDDFIDDMDDFLID
;
A
#
# COMPACT_ATOMS: atom_id res chain seq x y z
N MET A 1 -7.21 19.59 27.26
CA MET A 1 -7.30 18.51 26.27
C MET A 1 -7.96 18.95 24.95
N ARG A 2 -9.13 19.59 24.93
CA ARG A 2 -9.80 20.06 23.69
C ARG A 2 -9.00 21.08 22.86
N VAL A 3 -8.26 21.99 23.50
CA VAL A 3 -7.44 23.02 22.83
C VAL A 3 -6.22 22.40 22.12
N PHE A 4 -5.62 21.37 22.69
CA PHE A 4 -4.48 20.67 22.05
C PHE A 4 -4.89 19.89 20.80
N ILE A 5 -6.12 19.36 20.76
CA ILE A 5 -6.66 18.67 19.57
C ILE A 5 -6.88 19.68 18.43
N PHE A 6 -7.40 20.88 18.72
CA PHE A 6 -7.59 21.94 17.70
C PHE A 6 -6.26 22.51 17.19
N ILE A 7 -5.26 22.67 18.05
CA ILE A 7 -3.92 23.10 17.64
C ILE A 7 -3.26 22.03 16.77
N TYR A 8 -3.42 20.75 17.13
CA TYR A 8 -2.91 19.62 16.33
C TYR A 8 -3.55 19.56 14.94
N ILE A 9 -4.86 19.72 14.85
CA ILE A 9 -5.61 19.78 13.58
C ILE A 9 -5.19 21.00 12.76
N PHE A 10 -4.98 22.18 13.37
CA PHE A 10 -4.62 23.41 12.65
C PHE A 10 -3.17 23.39 12.15
N ILE A 11 -2.23 22.86 12.93
CA ILE A 11 -0.85 22.66 12.47
C ILE A 11 -0.82 21.63 11.35
N PHE A 12 -1.63 20.57 11.46
CA PHE A 12 -1.75 19.51 10.46
C PHE A 12 -2.26 20.04 9.11
N SER A 13 -3.29 20.90 9.11
CA SER A 13 -3.86 21.47 7.88
C SER A 13 -2.90 22.41 7.14
N SER A 14 -1.95 23.05 7.83
CA SER A 14 -0.99 23.97 7.23
C SER A 14 0.17 23.25 6.52
N PHE A 15 0.51 22.03 6.91
CA PHE A 15 1.52 21.21 6.25
C PHE A 15 0.99 20.47 5.01
N LEU A 16 -0.32 20.35 4.87
CA LEU A 16 -0.99 19.59 3.82
C LEU A 16 -1.16 20.37 2.50
N SER A 17 -0.81 21.66 2.45
CA SER A 17 -0.79 22.50 1.24
C SER A 17 0.57 22.57 0.55
N SER A 18 1.44 21.60 0.77
CA SER A 18 2.74 21.52 0.12
C SER A 18 2.57 21.04 -1.33
N ASP A 19 3.20 21.77 -2.24
CA ASP A 19 3.33 21.44 -3.67
C ASP A 19 3.73 19.97 -3.84
N GLU A 20 2.90 19.15 -4.50
CA GLU A 20 2.97 17.67 -4.54
C GLU A 20 4.29 17.11 -5.07
N THR A 21 5.13 17.94 -5.67
CA THR A 21 6.38 17.55 -6.31
C THR A 21 7.62 17.80 -5.47
N LYS A 22 7.51 18.50 -4.33
CA LYS A 22 8.68 18.86 -3.50
C LYS A 22 8.97 17.81 -2.44
N ASP A 23 10.22 17.34 -2.44
CA ASP A 23 10.78 16.49 -1.39
C ASP A 23 11.62 17.34 -0.43
N PRO A 24 11.00 18.02 0.57
CA PRO A 24 11.71 18.90 1.47
C PRO A 24 12.70 18.16 2.39
N PHE A 25 12.58 16.85 2.49
CA PHE A 25 13.44 16.00 3.32
C PHE A 25 14.40 15.13 2.49
N GLU A 26 14.64 15.45 1.21
CA GLU A 26 15.42 14.62 0.28
C GLU A 26 16.76 14.13 0.88
N ASN A 27 17.52 15.01 1.52
CA ASN A 27 18.80 14.63 2.12
C ASN A 27 18.68 13.58 3.24
N LEU A 28 17.60 13.62 4.02
CA LEU A 28 17.31 12.64 5.06
C LEU A 28 16.76 11.36 4.43
N ASN A 29 15.82 11.51 3.51
CA ASN A 29 15.19 10.41 2.80
C ASN A 29 16.21 9.56 2.03
N ARG A 30 17.19 10.18 1.36
CA ARG A 30 18.29 9.46 0.68
C ARG A 30 19.15 8.65 1.65
N LYS A 31 19.48 9.19 2.82
CA LYS A 31 20.24 8.44 3.84
C LYS A 31 19.45 7.23 4.38
N THR A 32 18.16 7.44 4.59
CA THR A 32 17.29 6.35 5.01
C THR A 32 17.11 5.30 3.89
N PHE A 33 17.05 5.74 2.64
CA PHE A 33 17.02 4.87 1.48
C PHE A 33 18.29 4.02 1.39
N GLU A 34 19.49 4.61 1.51
CA GLU A 34 20.77 3.89 1.56
C GLU A 34 20.81 2.87 2.70
N PHE A 35 20.28 3.23 3.87
CA PHE A 35 20.15 2.27 4.99
C PHE A 35 19.23 1.11 4.63
N ASN A 36 18.07 1.40 4.02
CA ASN A 36 17.11 0.36 3.60
C ASN A 36 17.68 -0.53 2.49
N GLU A 37 18.40 0.03 1.50
CA GLU A 37 19.11 -0.75 0.48
C GLU A 37 20.13 -1.70 1.12
N ASN A 38 20.96 -1.22 2.04
CA ASN A 38 21.94 -2.05 2.74
C ASN A 38 21.25 -3.17 3.53
N LEU A 39 20.11 -2.89 4.16
CA LEU A 39 19.34 -3.90 4.87
C LEU A 39 18.75 -4.94 3.90
N ASP A 40 18.22 -4.49 2.78
CA ASP A 40 17.66 -5.34 1.74
C ASP A 40 18.74 -6.28 1.16
N GLU A 41 19.84 -5.73 0.67
CA GLU A 41 20.92 -6.49 0.04
C GLU A 41 21.52 -7.56 0.97
N ASN A 42 21.66 -7.25 2.26
CA ASN A 42 22.32 -8.16 3.20
C ASN A 42 21.38 -9.16 3.89
N PHE A 43 20.07 -8.86 3.99
CA PHE A 43 19.16 -9.68 4.77
C PHE A 43 17.90 -10.08 3.98
N VAL A 44 17.18 -9.14 3.36
CA VAL A 44 15.87 -9.43 2.76
C VAL A 44 16.02 -10.12 1.41
N MET A 45 16.86 -9.60 0.54
CA MET A 45 17.11 -10.13 -0.81
C MET A 45 17.60 -11.61 -0.78
N PRO A 46 18.60 -12.02 0.02
CA PRO A 46 19.01 -13.42 0.08
C PRO A 46 17.88 -14.38 0.48
N VAL A 47 16.99 -13.94 1.38
CA VAL A 47 15.84 -14.73 1.81
C VAL A 47 14.77 -14.76 0.71
N ALA A 48 14.50 -13.66 0.03
CA ALA A 48 13.58 -13.58 -1.11
C ALA A 48 14.07 -14.45 -2.28
N GLU A 49 15.37 -14.48 -2.56
CA GLU A 49 15.98 -15.40 -3.55
C GLU A 49 15.85 -16.87 -3.15
N ALA A 50 15.95 -17.21 -1.87
CA ALA A 50 15.69 -18.56 -1.40
C ALA A 50 14.20 -18.92 -1.54
N TYR A 51 13.30 -17.99 -1.21
CA TYR A 51 11.87 -18.14 -1.36
C TYR A 51 11.45 -18.27 -2.84
N SER A 52 12.11 -17.59 -3.76
CA SER A 52 11.83 -17.68 -5.21
C SER A 52 11.93 -19.10 -5.76
N LYS A 53 12.73 -19.95 -5.11
CA LYS A 53 12.94 -21.37 -5.49
C LYS A 53 11.77 -22.27 -5.08
N PHE A 54 10.83 -21.78 -4.30
CA PHE A 54 9.65 -22.56 -3.89
C PHE A 54 8.73 -22.83 -5.09
N PRO A 55 8.02 -23.98 -5.07
CA PRO A 55 7.05 -24.28 -6.12
C PRO A 55 6.03 -23.15 -6.30
N PRO A 56 5.69 -22.75 -7.56
CA PRO A 56 4.77 -21.63 -7.81
C PRO A 56 3.41 -21.76 -7.10
N LYS A 57 2.89 -22.98 -6.97
CA LYS A 57 1.61 -23.21 -6.26
C LYS A 57 1.66 -22.85 -4.77
N ILE A 58 2.82 -23.04 -4.12
CA ILE A 58 3.01 -22.69 -2.72
C ILE A 58 3.07 -21.17 -2.59
N LYS A 59 3.83 -20.49 -3.46
CA LYS A 59 3.94 -19.03 -3.48
C LYS A 59 2.58 -18.37 -3.72
N ILE A 60 1.83 -18.85 -4.72
CA ILE A 60 0.47 -18.37 -5.00
C ILE A 60 -0.44 -18.56 -3.77
N GLY A 61 -0.36 -19.70 -3.09
CA GLY A 61 -1.16 -19.96 -1.89
C GLY A 61 -0.82 -18.99 -0.74
N ILE A 62 0.47 -18.69 -0.55
CA ILE A 62 0.91 -17.72 0.45
C ILE A 62 0.43 -16.31 0.10
N SER A 63 0.58 -15.89 -1.16
CA SER A 63 0.07 -14.60 -1.64
C SER A 63 -1.45 -14.48 -1.44
N ASN A 64 -2.21 -15.50 -1.83
CA ASN A 64 -3.66 -15.52 -1.62
C ASN A 64 -4.04 -15.41 -0.13
N PHE A 65 -3.28 -16.06 0.75
CA PHE A 65 -3.50 -16.00 2.19
C PHE A 65 -3.35 -14.57 2.73
N PHE A 66 -2.27 -13.87 2.36
CA PHE A 66 -2.09 -12.47 2.79
C PHE A 66 -3.15 -11.55 2.17
N ASN A 67 -3.42 -11.69 0.89
CA ASN A 67 -4.50 -10.97 0.22
C ASN A 67 -5.85 -11.17 0.93
N ASN A 68 -6.16 -12.39 1.36
CA ASN A 68 -7.39 -12.67 2.09
C ASN A 68 -7.45 -12.01 3.48
N LEU A 69 -6.31 -11.85 4.16
CA LEU A 69 -6.26 -11.10 5.43
C LEU A 69 -6.50 -9.61 5.21
N GLU A 70 -6.02 -9.04 4.10
CA GLU A 70 -6.20 -7.64 3.72
C GLU A 70 -7.64 -7.30 3.32
N GLU A 71 -8.43 -8.26 2.83
CA GLU A 71 -9.85 -8.03 2.47
C GLU A 71 -10.67 -7.42 3.61
N VAL A 72 -10.30 -7.67 4.88
CA VAL A 72 -11.00 -7.08 6.03
C VAL A 72 -10.67 -5.60 6.18
N ASP A 73 -9.41 -5.23 5.96
CA ASP A 73 -8.99 -3.82 5.96
C ASP A 73 -9.66 -3.08 4.81
N THR A 74 -9.63 -3.66 3.61
CA THR A 74 -10.28 -3.15 2.41
C THR A 74 -11.78 -2.94 2.65
N PHE A 75 -12.48 -3.96 3.18
CA PHE A 75 -13.90 -3.88 3.52
C PHE A 75 -14.21 -2.67 4.43
N VAL A 76 -13.45 -2.48 5.50
CA VAL A 76 -13.67 -1.38 6.45
C VAL A 76 -13.40 -0.03 5.80
N ASN A 77 -12.31 0.10 5.06
CA ASN A 77 -11.93 1.35 4.41
C ASN A 77 -12.92 1.75 3.31
N GLN A 78 -13.43 0.80 2.53
CA GLN A 78 -14.49 1.07 1.55
C GLN A 78 -15.78 1.57 2.19
N LEU A 79 -16.17 1.03 3.36
CA LEU A 79 -17.31 1.58 4.11
C LEU A 79 -17.05 3.03 4.54
N LEU A 80 -15.86 3.33 5.04
CA LEU A 80 -15.47 4.68 5.45
C LEU A 80 -15.40 5.67 4.27
N GLN A 81 -15.12 5.18 3.07
CA GLN A 81 -15.10 5.94 1.83
C GLN A 81 -16.48 6.08 1.17
N GLY A 82 -17.51 5.41 1.69
CA GLY A 82 -18.86 5.45 1.12
C GLY A 82 -19.04 4.56 -0.12
N LYS A 83 -18.24 3.49 -0.25
CA LYS A 83 -18.26 2.49 -1.32
C LYS A 83 -18.93 1.16 -0.87
N PRO A 84 -20.22 1.12 -0.48
CA PRO A 84 -20.81 -0.06 0.16
C PRO A 84 -20.90 -1.28 -0.74
N LYS A 85 -20.97 -1.11 -2.06
CA LYS A 85 -21.04 -2.23 -3.00
C LYS A 85 -19.72 -2.99 -3.07
N GLN A 86 -18.60 -2.28 -3.21
CA GLN A 86 -17.26 -2.85 -3.19
C GLN A 86 -16.98 -3.48 -1.82
N SER A 87 -17.35 -2.81 -0.74
CA SER A 87 -17.22 -3.31 0.62
C SER A 87 -17.92 -4.68 0.81
N ILE A 88 -19.16 -4.83 0.36
CA ILE A 88 -19.87 -6.12 0.43
C ILE A 88 -19.19 -7.18 -0.46
N ASN A 89 -18.66 -6.78 -1.63
CA ASN A 89 -17.91 -7.67 -2.49
C ASN A 89 -16.70 -8.24 -1.75
N ASP A 90 -15.86 -7.39 -1.13
CA ASP A 90 -14.61 -7.82 -0.51
C ASP A 90 -14.86 -8.58 0.81
N LEU A 91 -15.90 -8.23 1.57
CA LEU A 91 -16.36 -9.07 2.68
C LEU A 91 -16.79 -10.46 2.20
N THR A 92 -17.49 -10.54 1.07
CA THR A 92 -17.90 -11.80 0.48
C THR A 92 -16.71 -12.63 0.02
N ARG A 93 -15.70 -11.99 -0.58
CA ARG A 93 -14.42 -12.60 -0.93
C ARG A 93 -13.75 -13.21 0.29
N PHE A 94 -13.59 -12.41 1.36
CA PHE A 94 -13.02 -12.88 2.63
C PHE A 94 -13.73 -14.14 3.16
N VAL A 95 -15.05 -14.12 3.22
CA VAL A 95 -15.84 -15.27 3.71
C VAL A 95 -15.65 -16.51 2.84
N ILE A 96 -15.73 -16.37 1.52
CA ILE A 96 -15.60 -17.50 0.58
C ILE A 96 -14.16 -18.05 0.62
N ASN A 97 -13.16 -17.20 0.55
CA ASN A 97 -11.76 -17.62 0.54
C ASN A 97 -11.33 -18.23 1.88
N THR A 98 -11.85 -17.70 3.00
CA THR A 98 -11.57 -18.28 4.32
C THR A 98 -12.24 -19.64 4.51
N THR A 99 -13.50 -19.83 4.05
CA THR A 99 -14.26 -21.06 4.27
C THR A 99 -13.98 -22.12 3.21
N VAL A 100 -14.21 -21.79 1.94
CA VAL A 100 -14.06 -22.73 0.80
C VAL A 100 -12.62 -22.74 0.29
N GLY A 101 -11.92 -21.61 0.41
CA GLY A 101 -10.53 -21.42 -0.04
C GLY A 101 -9.46 -21.86 0.96
N LEU A 102 -9.82 -22.69 1.96
CA LEU A 102 -8.87 -23.24 2.96
C LEU A 102 -8.11 -22.16 3.73
N GLY A 103 -8.85 -21.22 4.36
CA GLY A 103 -8.25 -20.12 5.11
C GLY A 103 -7.59 -19.05 4.23
N GLY A 104 -8.00 -18.95 2.96
CA GLY A 104 -7.46 -17.98 2.03
C GLY A 104 -6.33 -18.48 1.11
N PHE A 105 -5.83 -19.72 1.29
CA PHE A 105 -4.79 -20.27 0.40
C PHE A 105 -5.24 -20.46 -1.04
N ILE A 106 -6.53 -20.58 -1.29
CA ILE A 106 -7.12 -20.70 -2.62
C ILE A 106 -8.09 -19.54 -2.83
N ASP A 107 -7.81 -18.69 -3.81
CA ASP A 107 -8.73 -17.62 -4.22
C ASP A 107 -9.88 -18.23 -5.04
N VAL A 108 -10.94 -18.60 -4.35
CA VAL A 108 -12.18 -19.11 -4.94
C VAL A 108 -13.07 -17.96 -5.42
N ALA A 109 -13.03 -16.83 -4.72
CA ALA A 109 -13.83 -15.66 -5.01
C ALA A 109 -13.57 -15.10 -6.41
N SER A 110 -12.31 -14.97 -6.82
CA SER A 110 -11.97 -14.55 -8.19
C SER A 110 -12.45 -15.53 -9.25
N LYS A 111 -12.48 -16.83 -8.96
CA LYS A 111 -12.98 -17.84 -9.91
C LYS A 111 -14.49 -17.76 -10.18
N ILE A 112 -15.24 -17.14 -9.28
CA ILE A 112 -16.68 -16.89 -9.45
C ILE A 112 -17.00 -15.45 -9.87
N GLY A 113 -15.96 -14.67 -10.22
CA GLY A 113 -16.11 -13.34 -10.80
C GLY A 113 -16.22 -12.19 -9.79
N LEU A 114 -15.81 -12.39 -8.53
CA LEU A 114 -15.68 -11.29 -7.56
C LEU A 114 -14.31 -10.63 -7.74
N GLU A 115 -14.30 -9.35 -8.10
CA GLU A 115 -13.08 -8.56 -8.27
C GLU A 115 -12.48 -8.22 -6.91
N ARG A 116 -11.14 -8.20 -6.83
CA ARG A 116 -10.39 -7.77 -5.65
C ARG A 116 -10.11 -6.27 -5.73
N HIS A 117 -10.31 -5.59 -4.61
CA HIS A 117 -9.91 -4.21 -4.42
C HIS A 117 -8.82 -4.15 -3.33
N GLU A 118 -8.11 -3.04 -3.29
CA GLU A 118 -7.09 -2.77 -2.28
C GLU A 118 -7.33 -1.37 -1.71
N GLU A 119 -7.63 -1.30 -0.42
CA GLU A 119 -7.92 -0.05 0.25
C GLU A 119 -7.29 0.00 1.64
N ASP A 120 -6.70 1.14 1.96
CA ASP A 120 -6.13 1.40 3.26
C ASP A 120 -6.66 2.68 3.90
N PHE A 121 -6.24 2.96 5.13
CA PHE A 121 -6.69 4.17 5.83
C PHE A 121 -6.03 5.45 5.29
N GLY A 122 -4.88 5.38 4.64
CA GLY A 122 -4.26 6.50 3.92
C GLY A 122 -5.10 6.94 2.73
N GLN A 123 -5.60 5.98 1.93
CA GLN A 123 -6.54 6.22 0.84
C GLN A 123 -7.86 6.79 1.38
N THR A 124 -8.38 6.26 2.48
CA THR A 124 -9.58 6.79 3.15
C THR A 124 -9.40 8.26 3.56
N LEU A 125 -8.26 8.61 4.14
CA LEU A 125 -7.95 10.01 4.47
C LEU A 125 -7.86 10.88 3.21
N ALA A 126 -7.33 10.36 2.10
CA ALA A 126 -7.30 11.08 0.82
C ALA A 126 -8.70 11.38 0.29
N VAL A 127 -9.60 10.39 0.29
CA VAL A 127 -11.00 10.56 -0.10
C VAL A 127 -11.71 11.59 0.81
N TRP A 128 -11.33 11.67 2.08
CA TRP A 128 -11.84 12.70 3.00
C TRP A 128 -11.19 14.08 2.80
N GLY A 129 -10.30 14.24 1.80
CA GLY A 129 -9.66 15.51 1.45
C GLY A 129 -8.40 15.84 2.23
N VAL A 130 -7.82 14.85 2.94
CA VAL A 130 -6.52 15.03 3.61
C VAL A 130 -5.42 14.91 2.57
N GLY A 131 -4.68 16.00 2.33
CA GLY A 131 -3.54 16.01 1.40
C GLY A 131 -2.44 15.04 1.82
N GLN A 132 -1.64 14.59 0.85
CA GLN A 132 -0.58 13.61 1.08
C GLN A 132 0.54 14.13 2.00
N GLY A 133 0.80 15.44 1.97
CA GLY A 133 1.95 16.05 2.64
C GLY A 133 3.28 15.66 1.99
N PRO A 134 4.43 15.99 2.63
CA PRO A 134 5.74 15.67 2.11
C PRO A 134 6.00 14.17 2.01
N TYR A 135 6.82 13.79 1.03
CA TYR A 135 7.36 12.44 0.92
C TYR A 135 8.32 12.13 2.07
N ILE A 136 8.25 10.92 2.61
CA ILE A 136 9.07 10.43 3.72
C ILE A 136 9.54 9.02 3.41
N MET A 137 10.86 8.79 3.47
CA MET A 137 11.44 7.45 3.46
C MET A 137 11.56 6.93 4.89
N LEU A 138 10.78 5.90 5.23
CA LEU A 138 10.79 5.31 6.56
C LEU A 138 11.86 4.23 6.69
N PRO A 139 12.62 4.18 7.81
CA PRO A 139 13.54 3.08 8.05
C PRO A 139 12.79 1.75 8.07
N VAL A 140 13.30 0.77 7.36
CA VAL A 140 12.74 -0.61 7.22
C VAL A 140 11.42 -0.66 6.45
N LEU A 141 10.54 0.33 6.61
CA LEU A 141 9.18 0.34 6.06
C LEU A 141 9.09 0.93 4.64
N GLY A 142 10.18 1.55 4.14
CA GLY A 142 10.27 2.04 2.77
C GLY A 142 9.56 3.38 2.51
N PRO A 143 9.14 3.65 1.25
CA PRO A 143 8.52 4.89 0.84
C PRO A 143 7.16 5.13 1.52
N SER A 144 6.85 6.39 1.79
CA SER A 144 5.60 6.83 2.42
C SER A 144 5.38 8.33 2.18
N THR A 145 4.19 8.81 2.50
CA THR A 145 3.91 10.23 2.68
C THR A 145 3.66 10.54 4.16
N LEU A 146 3.58 11.82 4.51
CA LEU A 146 3.21 12.21 5.88
C LEU A 146 1.82 11.67 6.25
N ARG A 147 0.83 11.79 5.35
CA ARG A 147 -0.52 11.24 5.54
C ARG A 147 -0.47 9.73 5.80
N ASP A 148 0.20 8.99 4.92
CA ASP A 148 0.23 7.53 5.00
C ASP A 148 1.04 7.04 6.20
N THR A 149 2.13 7.75 6.56
CA THR A 149 2.86 7.48 7.80
C THR A 149 1.97 7.62 9.04
N LEU A 150 1.14 8.66 9.08
CA LEU A 150 0.25 8.92 10.22
C LEU A 150 -1.02 8.04 10.21
N SER A 151 -1.40 7.50 9.06
CA SER A 151 -2.48 6.50 8.94
C SER A 151 -2.09 5.11 9.44
N ARG A 152 -0.80 4.73 9.37
CA ARG A 152 -0.29 3.38 9.71
C ARG A 152 -0.73 2.84 11.07
N PRO A 153 -0.75 3.61 12.19
CA PRO A 153 -1.25 3.11 13.46
C PRO A 153 -2.73 2.69 13.41
N VAL A 154 -3.54 3.43 12.64
CA VAL A 154 -4.97 3.11 12.47
C VAL A 154 -5.13 1.90 11.55
N SER A 155 -4.43 1.85 10.42
CA SER A 155 -4.41 0.67 9.54
C SER A 155 -3.97 -0.57 10.31
N SER A 156 -2.91 -0.47 11.12
CA SER A 156 -2.46 -1.60 11.95
C SER A 156 -3.53 -2.03 12.96
N PHE A 157 -4.27 -1.09 13.55
CA PHE A 157 -5.35 -1.41 14.48
C PHE A 157 -6.56 -2.07 13.77
N LEU A 158 -6.85 -1.70 12.53
CA LEU A 158 -7.91 -2.31 11.73
C LEU A 158 -7.55 -3.72 11.26
N SER A 159 -6.25 -4.01 11.11
CA SER A 159 -5.77 -5.30 10.60
C SER A 159 -6.21 -6.48 11.46
N VAL A 160 -6.70 -7.53 10.80
CA VAL A 160 -7.11 -8.80 11.43
C VAL A 160 -5.96 -9.38 12.25
N THR A 161 -4.74 -9.34 11.74
CA THR A 161 -3.57 -9.90 12.40
C THR A 161 -3.29 -9.24 13.74
N PHE A 162 -3.57 -7.95 13.89
CA PHE A 162 -3.38 -7.23 15.15
C PHE A 162 -4.27 -7.76 16.29
N HIS A 163 -5.48 -8.21 15.96
CA HIS A 163 -6.47 -8.65 16.94
C HIS A 163 -6.47 -10.16 17.19
N MET A 164 -6.01 -10.95 16.24
CA MET A 164 -6.15 -12.40 16.26
C MET A 164 -4.87 -13.15 16.59
N THR A 165 -3.72 -12.47 16.60
CA THR A 165 -2.43 -13.13 16.78
C THR A 165 -1.63 -12.55 17.94
N GLU A 166 -0.79 -13.38 18.57
CA GLU A 166 0.24 -12.91 19.48
C GLU A 166 1.26 -12.04 18.75
N THR A 167 1.93 -11.14 19.45
CA THR A 167 2.85 -10.15 18.87
C THR A 167 3.93 -10.80 18.00
N ASP A 168 4.50 -11.90 18.44
CA ASP A 168 5.57 -12.64 17.72
C ASP A 168 5.04 -13.26 16.42
N VAL A 169 3.82 -13.80 16.45
CA VAL A 169 3.15 -14.35 15.26
C VAL A 169 2.86 -13.22 14.26
N ASN A 170 2.37 -12.07 14.74
CA ASN A 170 2.12 -10.92 13.89
C ASN A 170 3.41 -10.40 13.21
N ILE A 171 4.52 -10.31 13.97
CA ILE A 171 5.83 -9.93 13.41
C ILE A 171 6.29 -10.94 12.37
N ALA A 172 6.13 -12.24 12.65
CA ALA A 172 6.51 -13.30 11.70
C ALA A 172 5.67 -13.23 10.41
N LEU A 173 4.35 -13.03 10.51
CA LEU A 173 3.47 -12.88 9.34
C LEU A 173 3.88 -11.67 8.49
N LYS A 174 4.10 -10.51 9.11
CA LYS A 174 4.59 -9.31 8.39
C LYS A 174 5.96 -9.53 7.75
N GLY A 175 6.83 -10.30 8.39
CA GLY A 175 8.13 -10.66 7.81
C GLY A 175 7.99 -11.55 6.58
N ILE A 176 7.10 -12.55 6.61
CA ILE A 176 6.83 -13.43 5.46
C ILE A 176 6.20 -12.64 4.31
N ASP A 177 5.25 -11.77 4.60
CA ASP A 177 4.60 -10.87 3.64
C ASP A 177 5.62 -9.94 2.96
N ALA A 178 6.53 -9.34 3.73
CA ALA A 178 7.61 -8.51 3.18
C ALA A 178 8.55 -9.31 2.25
N ILE A 179 8.86 -10.57 2.59
CA ILE A 179 9.68 -11.45 1.74
C ILE A 179 8.93 -11.81 0.45
N GLU A 180 7.65 -12.10 0.54
CA GLU A 180 6.78 -12.41 -0.60
C GLU A 180 6.69 -11.21 -1.55
N THR A 181 6.46 -10.03 -1.02
CA THR A 181 6.43 -8.77 -1.77
C THR A 181 7.80 -8.48 -2.42
N ARG A 182 8.90 -8.69 -1.68
CA ARG A 182 10.24 -8.49 -2.23
C ARG A 182 10.57 -9.49 -3.34
N GLU A 183 10.11 -10.71 -3.23
CA GLU A 183 10.31 -11.73 -4.28
C GLU A 183 9.66 -11.32 -5.61
N LYS A 184 8.48 -10.73 -5.59
CA LYS A 184 7.81 -10.20 -6.80
C LYS A 184 8.61 -9.11 -7.51
N LEU A 185 9.46 -8.40 -6.77
CA LEU A 185 10.31 -7.32 -7.30
C LEU A 185 11.70 -7.82 -7.79
N LEU A 186 12.04 -9.10 -7.57
CA LEU A 186 13.31 -9.65 -8.06
C LEU A 186 13.37 -9.55 -9.60
N GLY A 187 14.46 -9.01 -10.08
CA GLY A 187 14.71 -8.83 -11.52
C GLY A 187 14.26 -7.49 -12.08
N ILE A 188 13.30 -6.79 -11.47
CA ILE A 188 12.91 -5.44 -11.90
C ILE A 188 14.07 -4.46 -11.72
N GLU A 189 14.86 -4.60 -10.67
CA GLU A 189 16.02 -3.76 -10.38
C GLU A 189 17.07 -3.74 -11.48
N SER A 190 17.22 -4.85 -12.20
CA SER A 190 18.15 -4.93 -13.33
C SER A 190 17.74 -4.05 -14.52
N LEU A 191 16.47 -3.63 -14.56
CA LEU A 191 15.92 -2.74 -15.58
C LEU A 191 16.02 -1.26 -15.17
N LEU A 192 16.33 -0.98 -13.89
CA LEU A 192 16.42 0.38 -13.39
C LEU A 192 17.76 0.99 -13.86
N SER A 193 17.65 2.09 -14.59
CA SER A 193 18.79 2.92 -14.99
C SER A 193 18.66 4.31 -14.34
N GLY A 194 19.76 4.84 -13.80
CA GLY A 194 19.78 6.16 -13.20
C GLY A 194 19.68 6.18 -11.67
N ASP A 195 19.06 7.21 -11.12
CA ASP A 195 18.92 7.40 -9.67
C ASP A 195 17.81 6.53 -9.09
N LYS A 196 18.18 5.43 -8.45
CA LYS A 196 17.24 4.49 -7.82
C LYS A 196 16.29 5.17 -6.81
N TYR A 197 16.82 6.11 -6.01
CA TYR A 197 15.99 6.82 -5.04
C TYR A 197 14.85 7.58 -5.71
N SER A 198 15.17 8.37 -6.74
CA SER A 198 14.16 9.13 -7.49
C SER A 198 13.16 8.20 -8.15
N PHE A 199 13.61 7.10 -8.73
CA PHE A 199 12.72 6.10 -9.32
C PHE A 199 11.74 5.53 -8.30
N VAL A 200 12.23 5.08 -7.13
CA VAL A 200 11.38 4.49 -6.09
C VAL A 200 10.38 5.51 -5.55
N LYS A 201 10.80 6.77 -5.37
CA LYS A 201 9.92 7.85 -4.96
C LYS A 201 8.80 8.08 -5.98
N ASP A 202 9.16 8.22 -7.24
CA ASP A 202 8.21 8.55 -8.30
C ASP A 202 7.23 7.38 -8.55
N ALA A 203 7.73 6.14 -8.54
CA ALA A 203 6.90 4.95 -8.62
C ALA A 203 5.90 4.84 -7.47
N TYR A 204 6.34 5.13 -6.22
CA TYR A 204 5.47 5.14 -5.06
C TYR A 204 4.36 6.20 -5.18
N ILE A 205 4.72 7.43 -5.57
CA ILE A 205 3.74 8.52 -5.71
C ILE A 205 2.73 8.19 -6.81
N GLN A 206 3.18 7.65 -7.94
CA GLN A 206 2.29 7.26 -9.03
C GLN A 206 1.34 6.12 -8.63
N SER A 207 1.86 5.07 -7.96
CA SER A 207 1.03 3.96 -7.46
C SER A 207 -0.03 4.47 -6.48
N MET A 208 0.36 5.30 -5.52
CA MET A 208 -0.55 5.88 -4.54
C MET A 208 -1.65 6.73 -5.21
N LEU A 209 -1.31 7.54 -6.20
CA LEU A 209 -2.30 8.35 -6.92
C LEU A 209 -3.27 7.49 -7.73
N TYR A 210 -2.77 6.42 -8.35
CA TYR A 210 -3.58 5.44 -9.08
C TYR A 210 -4.56 4.71 -8.14
N GLU A 211 -4.09 4.28 -6.96
CA GLU A 211 -4.90 3.61 -5.95
C GLU A 211 -6.00 4.53 -5.39
N ILE A 212 -5.70 5.80 -5.07
CA ILE A 212 -6.69 6.78 -4.59
C ILE A 212 -7.81 7.03 -5.61
N LYS A 213 -7.51 6.88 -6.90
CA LYS A 213 -8.48 7.04 -7.99
C LYS A 213 -9.15 5.73 -8.43
N ASP A 214 -9.08 4.68 -7.64
CA ASP A 214 -9.67 3.36 -7.97
C ASP A 214 -9.17 2.78 -9.32
N GLY A 215 -7.92 3.01 -9.66
CA GLY A 215 -7.34 2.49 -10.90
C GLY A 215 -7.66 3.32 -12.15
N ILE A 216 -8.29 4.48 -12.02
CA ILE A 216 -8.49 5.39 -13.16
C ILE A 216 -7.15 6.08 -13.46
N ASP A 217 -6.63 5.88 -14.67
CA ASP A 217 -5.36 6.47 -15.08
C ASP A 217 -5.49 7.99 -15.22
N VAL A 218 -4.59 8.73 -14.58
CA VAL A 218 -4.54 10.20 -14.65
C VAL A 218 -4.19 10.69 -16.06
N GLN A 219 -3.62 9.82 -16.90
CA GLN A 219 -3.30 10.14 -18.29
C GLN A 219 -4.54 10.20 -19.20
N ASP A 220 -5.60 9.46 -18.90
CA ASP A 220 -6.83 9.52 -19.68
C ASP A 220 -7.50 10.90 -19.57
N ASP A 221 -7.48 11.52 -18.37
CA ASP A 221 -8.01 12.90 -18.19
C ASP A 221 -7.27 13.93 -19.08
N PHE A 222 -5.94 13.73 -19.30
CA PHE A 222 -5.15 14.66 -20.11
C PHE A 222 -5.34 14.44 -21.64
N ILE A 223 -5.69 13.22 -22.05
CA ILE A 223 -5.98 12.91 -23.46
C ILE A 223 -7.35 13.45 -23.82
N ASP A 224 -8.35 13.29 -22.95
CA ASP A 224 -9.70 13.83 -23.17
C ASP A 224 -9.69 15.37 -23.25
N ASP A 225 -8.92 16.06 -22.38
CA ASP A 225 -8.74 17.51 -22.45
C ASP A 225 -8.01 17.97 -23.73
N MET A 226 -7.11 17.14 -24.29
CA MET A 226 -6.43 17.46 -25.56
C MET A 226 -7.33 17.25 -26.78
N ASP A 227 -8.20 16.25 -26.76
CA ASP A 227 -9.15 16.01 -27.87
C ASP A 227 -10.20 17.14 -27.95
N ASP A 228 -10.65 17.67 -26.82
CA ASP A 228 -11.55 18.84 -26.77
C ASP A 228 -10.86 20.13 -27.31
N PHE A 229 -9.52 20.24 -27.15
CA PHE A 229 -8.77 21.41 -27.65
C PHE A 229 -8.45 21.35 -29.15
N LEU A 230 -8.52 20.16 -29.77
CA LEU A 230 -8.22 19.94 -31.19
C LEU A 230 -9.46 20.00 -32.09
N ILE A 231 -10.68 20.16 -31.51
CA ILE A 231 -11.96 20.20 -32.23
C ILE A 231 -12.46 21.65 -32.46
N ASP A 232 -11.84 22.67 -31.88
CA ASP A 232 -12.08 24.10 -32.13
C ASP A 232 -11.05 24.66 -33.13
#